data_0e64083a00b1c0165bd5ac9424ae401f
#
_entry.id   0e64083a00b1c0165bd5ac9424ae401f
#
_cell.length_a   1.000
_cell.length_b   1.000
_cell.length_c   1.000
_cell.angle_alpha   90.00
_cell.angle_beta   90.00
_cell.angle_gamma   90.00
#
_symmetry.space_group_name_H-M   'P 1'
#
loop_
_entity.id
_entity.type
_entity.pdbx_description
1 polymer ?
#
loop_
_entity_poly.entity_id
_entity_poly.type
_entity_poly.pdbx_seq_one_letter_code
_entity_poly.pdbx_strand_id
1 'polypeptide(L)'
;MMKRIIFIIAVTFCLCACEKQQSHWLNECWCGKYAATMINNDTGEMEEYVASISLQFSGDRSECVVTKGVDGLLASSRMIYSAYLDESELTFFLNEGDYDSRILFWGKLSGNNKAELNWYSGEELMSVDLTILTIE
;
A
#
# COMPACT_ATOMS: atom_id res chain seq x y z
N MET A 1 -30.83 22.04 -27.11
CA MET A 1 -29.39 22.11 -26.83
C MET A 1 -29.06 22.42 -25.38
N MET A 2 -29.66 23.44 -24.81
CA MET A 2 -29.43 23.77 -23.39
C MET A 2 -29.76 22.60 -22.46
N LYS A 3 -30.87 21.93 -22.71
CA LYS A 3 -31.25 20.77 -21.89
C LYS A 3 -30.27 19.63 -21.96
N ARG A 4 -29.65 19.42 -23.12
CA ARG A 4 -28.61 18.35 -23.26
C ARG A 4 -27.37 18.69 -22.45
N ILE A 5 -26.99 19.95 -22.48
CA ILE A 5 -25.81 20.39 -21.73
C ILE A 5 -26.06 20.23 -20.24
N ILE A 6 -27.23 20.59 -19.76
CA ILE A 6 -27.59 20.43 -18.35
C ILE A 6 -27.62 18.94 -17.96
N PHE A 7 -28.16 18.10 -18.83
CA PHE A 7 -28.20 16.66 -18.58
C PHE A 7 -26.80 16.06 -18.52
N ILE A 8 -25.93 16.46 -19.44
CA ILE A 8 -24.54 16.01 -19.44
C ILE A 8 -23.82 16.44 -18.17
N ILE A 9 -24.06 17.65 -17.72
CA ILE A 9 -23.48 18.16 -16.47
C ILE A 9 -23.94 17.31 -15.28
N ALA A 10 -25.22 16.96 -15.22
CA ALA A 10 -25.75 16.14 -14.14
C ALA A 10 -25.14 14.74 -14.13
N VAL A 11 -25.00 14.13 -15.29
CA VAL A 11 -24.35 12.81 -15.42
C VAL A 11 -22.89 12.88 -15.03
N THR A 12 -22.21 13.92 -15.50
CA THR A 12 -20.81 14.16 -15.14
C THR A 12 -20.64 14.33 -13.63
N PHE A 13 -21.58 15.01 -13.00
CA PHE A 13 -21.55 15.21 -11.57
C PHE A 13 -21.67 13.88 -10.80
N CYS A 14 -22.54 12.98 -11.26
CA CYS A 14 -22.66 11.65 -10.67
C CYS A 14 -21.38 10.83 -10.86
N LEU A 15 -20.77 10.92 -12.04
CA LEU A 15 -19.50 10.24 -12.30
C LEU A 15 -18.39 10.80 -11.43
N CYS A 16 -18.35 12.10 -11.20
CA CYS A 16 -17.38 12.71 -10.30
C CYS A 16 -17.52 12.22 -8.86
N ALA A 17 -18.74 11.95 -8.40
CA ALA A 17 -18.94 11.41 -7.07
C ALA A 17 -18.35 9.99 -6.95
N CYS A 18 -18.48 9.17 -7.99
CA CYS A 18 -17.86 7.86 -8.05
C CYS A 18 -16.34 7.97 -8.12
N GLU A 19 -15.83 8.90 -8.91
CA GLU A 19 -14.39 9.14 -9.01
C GLU A 19 -13.79 9.60 -7.69
N LYS A 20 -14.50 10.38 -6.90
CA LYS A 20 -14.05 10.78 -5.58
C LYS A 20 -13.84 9.59 -4.65
N GLN A 21 -14.68 8.57 -4.74
CA GLN A 21 -14.48 7.36 -3.97
C GLN A 21 -13.27 6.58 -4.46
N GLN A 22 -13.06 6.53 -5.77
CA GLN A 22 -11.88 5.90 -6.35
C GLN A 22 -10.62 6.71 -6.09
N SER A 23 -10.72 8.04 -6.06
CA SER A 23 -9.58 8.93 -5.81
C SER A 23 -9.24 9.07 -4.32
N HIS A 24 -9.94 8.37 -3.42
CA HIS A 24 -9.54 8.28 -2.03
C HIS A 24 -8.09 7.76 -1.90
N TRP A 25 -7.71 6.85 -2.78
CA TRP A 25 -6.36 6.34 -2.86
C TRP A 25 -5.61 7.00 -4.02
N LEU A 26 -4.33 7.32 -3.79
CA LEU A 26 -3.48 7.83 -4.86
C LEU A 26 -3.30 6.76 -5.94
N ASN A 27 -3.15 7.20 -7.19
CA ASN A 27 -2.91 6.30 -8.32
C ASN A 27 -1.46 5.81 -8.38
N GLU A 28 -0.81 5.73 -7.24
CA GLU A 28 0.57 5.31 -7.12
C GLU A 28 0.65 4.17 -6.13
N CYS A 29 1.34 3.12 -6.53
CA CYS A 29 1.55 1.95 -5.70
C CYS A 29 3.04 1.72 -5.55
N TRP A 30 3.50 1.63 -4.31
CA TRP A 30 4.90 1.34 -4.01
C TRP A 30 5.05 -0.16 -3.84
N CYS A 31 5.82 -0.80 -4.71
CA CYS A 31 5.90 -2.26 -4.80
C CYS A 31 7.32 -2.75 -4.64
N GLY A 32 7.48 -3.88 -3.97
CA GLY A 32 8.75 -4.55 -3.81
C GLY A 32 8.59 -6.04 -3.58
N LYS A 33 9.68 -6.75 -3.69
CA LYS A 33 9.72 -8.19 -3.46
C LYS A 33 10.78 -8.54 -2.43
N TYR A 34 10.54 -9.59 -1.67
CA TYR A 34 11.45 -10.06 -0.65
C TYR A 34 11.37 -11.58 -0.50
N ALA A 35 12.39 -12.17 0.10
CA ALA A 35 12.40 -13.60 0.41
C ALA A 35 11.60 -13.83 1.70
N ALA A 36 10.67 -14.78 1.65
CA ALA A 36 9.89 -15.21 2.80
C ALA A 36 10.11 -16.68 3.02
N THR A 37 10.19 -17.09 4.30
CA THR A 37 10.33 -18.48 4.66
C THR A 37 9.01 -18.98 5.22
N MET A 38 8.54 -20.11 4.70
CA MET A 38 7.28 -20.72 5.11
C MET A 38 7.49 -22.21 5.36
N ILE A 39 6.70 -22.78 6.27
CA ILE A 39 6.71 -24.22 6.51
C ILE A 39 5.84 -24.89 5.45
N ASN A 40 6.42 -25.85 4.73
CA ASN A 40 5.66 -26.72 3.85
C ASN A 40 4.87 -27.72 4.70
N ASN A 41 3.56 -27.65 4.65
CA ASN A 41 2.70 -28.49 5.48
C ASN A 41 2.78 -29.98 5.12
N ASP A 42 3.18 -30.31 3.89
CA ASP A 42 3.30 -31.71 3.44
C ASP A 42 4.60 -32.36 3.92
N THR A 43 5.68 -31.61 4.01
CA THR A 43 7.00 -32.12 4.38
C THR A 43 7.45 -31.71 5.78
N GLY A 44 6.84 -30.66 6.34
CA GLY A 44 7.27 -30.06 7.60
C GLY A 44 8.57 -29.26 7.50
N GLU A 45 9.10 -29.09 6.30
CA GLU A 45 10.36 -28.39 6.08
C GLU A 45 10.12 -26.91 5.81
N MET A 46 11.13 -26.10 6.15
CA MET A 46 11.12 -24.66 5.84
C MET A 46 11.52 -24.47 4.38
N GLU A 47 10.71 -23.74 3.65
CA GLU A 47 10.99 -23.42 2.25
C GLU A 47 11.01 -21.92 2.06
N GLU A 48 11.85 -21.46 1.14
CA GLU A 48 11.97 -20.06 0.79
C GLU A 48 11.08 -19.75 -0.39
N TYR A 49 10.31 -18.66 -0.28
CA TYR A 49 9.41 -18.17 -1.34
C TYR A 49 9.70 -16.72 -1.63
N VAL A 50 9.33 -16.30 -2.83
CA VAL A 50 9.33 -14.88 -3.18
C VAL A 50 7.99 -14.29 -2.78
N ALA A 51 8.02 -13.31 -1.91
CA ALA A 51 6.85 -12.57 -1.48
C ALA A 51 6.87 -11.17 -2.09
N SER A 52 5.69 -10.61 -2.26
CA SER A 52 5.54 -9.23 -2.72
C SER A 52 4.81 -8.42 -1.66
N ILE A 53 5.14 -7.13 -1.61
CA ILE A 53 4.47 -6.18 -0.73
C ILE A 53 4.23 -4.91 -1.53
N SER A 54 3.07 -4.30 -1.30
CA SER A 54 2.76 -3.02 -1.91
C SER A 54 2.12 -2.09 -0.92
N LEU A 55 2.38 -0.80 -1.09
CA LEU A 55 1.80 0.28 -0.31
C LEU A 55 1.05 1.21 -1.25
N GLN A 56 -0.15 1.60 -0.84
CA GLN A 56 -0.92 2.61 -1.55
C GLN A 56 -1.46 3.60 -0.52
N PHE A 57 -1.04 4.85 -0.64
CA PHE A 57 -1.47 5.90 0.28
C PHE A 57 -2.78 6.53 -0.16
N SER A 58 -3.56 6.99 0.80
CA SER A 58 -4.73 7.84 0.53
C SER A 58 -4.30 9.20 0.00
N GLY A 59 -5.24 9.94 -0.58
CA GLY A 59 -4.97 11.24 -1.17
C GLY A 59 -4.37 12.25 -0.20
N ASP A 60 -4.81 12.21 1.07
CA ASP A 60 -4.28 13.05 2.14
C ASP A 60 -3.13 12.39 2.90
N ARG A 61 -2.74 11.17 2.51
CA ARG A 61 -1.68 10.38 3.13
C ARG A 61 -1.88 10.08 4.61
N SER A 62 -3.12 10.09 5.05
CA SER A 62 -3.47 9.71 6.43
C SER A 62 -3.71 8.22 6.61
N GLU A 63 -3.87 7.49 5.50
CA GLU A 63 -4.07 6.05 5.49
C GLU A 63 -3.19 5.39 4.44
N CYS A 64 -2.86 4.14 4.67
CA CYS A 64 -2.07 3.35 3.72
C CYS A 64 -2.60 1.92 3.69
N VAL A 65 -2.87 1.43 2.48
CA VAL A 65 -3.18 0.01 2.26
C VAL A 65 -1.89 -0.74 2.06
N VAL A 66 -1.66 -1.76 2.87
CA VAL A 66 -0.54 -2.69 2.71
C VAL A 66 -1.08 -4.00 2.19
N THR A 67 -0.61 -4.42 1.04
CA THR A 67 -0.97 -5.70 0.44
C THR A 67 0.26 -6.59 0.41
N LYS A 68 0.14 -7.79 0.96
CA LYS A 68 1.20 -8.80 0.95
C LYS A 68 0.70 -10.05 0.25
N GLY A 69 1.56 -10.67 -0.52
CA GLY A 69 1.25 -11.94 -1.17
C GLY A 69 2.52 -12.76 -1.38
N VAL A 70 2.35 -14.04 -1.58
CA VAL A 70 3.44 -14.95 -1.92
C VAL A 70 3.27 -15.36 -3.36
N ASP A 71 4.32 -15.22 -4.16
CA ASP A 71 4.29 -15.57 -5.57
C ASP A 71 3.95 -17.07 -5.74
N GLY A 72 3.01 -17.35 -6.63
CA GLY A 72 2.54 -18.70 -6.87
C GLY A 72 1.41 -19.16 -5.95
N LEU A 73 1.08 -18.40 -4.91
CA LEU A 73 -0.07 -18.66 -4.05
C LEU A 73 -1.18 -17.65 -4.34
N LEU A 74 -2.42 -18.12 -4.32
CA LEU A 74 -3.56 -17.25 -4.57
C LEU A 74 -3.92 -16.39 -3.35
N ALA A 75 -3.44 -16.76 -2.18
CA ALA A 75 -3.76 -16.03 -0.96
C ALA A 75 -2.91 -14.77 -0.82
N SER A 76 -3.56 -13.67 -0.54
CA SER A 76 -2.91 -12.41 -0.21
C SER A 76 -3.63 -11.77 0.97
N SER A 77 -2.91 -10.93 1.71
CA SER A 77 -3.49 -10.14 2.79
C SER A 77 -3.50 -8.67 2.40
N ARG A 78 -4.56 -7.97 2.80
CA ARG A 78 -4.72 -6.55 2.55
C ARG A 78 -5.22 -5.89 3.83
N MET A 79 -4.46 -4.95 4.35
CA MET A 79 -4.80 -4.24 5.59
C MET A 79 -4.68 -2.73 5.37
N ILE A 80 -5.56 -1.99 6.02
CA ILE A 80 -5.52 -0.53 6.02
C ILE A 80 -4.93 -0.08 7.36
N TYR A 81 -3.92 0.76 7.29
CA TYR A 81 -3.22 1.32 8.45
C TYR A 81 -3.35 2.83 8.47
N SER A 82 -3.27 3.41 9.66
CA SER A 82 -3.06 4.85 9.78
C SER A 82 -1.64 5.18 9.39
N ALA A 83 -1.46 6.22 8.59
CA ALA A 83 -0.17 6.62 8.05
C ALA A 83 0.22 8.00 8.55
N TYR A 84 1.50 8.16 8.82
CA TYR A 84 2.09 9.43 9.22
C TYR A 84 3.32 9.66 8.34
N LEU A 85 3.31 10.75 7.61
CA LEU A 85 4.41 11.11 6.71
C LEU A 85 5.00 12.44 7.15
N ASP A 86 6.31 12.46 7.39
CA ASP A 86 7.07 13.69 7.58
C ASP A 86 7.56 14.15 6.21
N GLU A 87 6.94 15.19 5.68
CA GLU A 87 7.28 15.68 4.35
C GLU A 87 8.65 16.34 4.28
N SER A 88 9.17 16.83 5.40
CA SER A 88 10.48 17.45 5.42
C SER A 88 11.62 16.44 5.34
N GLU A 89 11.47 15.29 5.97
CA GLU A 89 12.46 14.22 5.99
C GLU A 89 12.10 13.07 5.05
N LEU A 90 10.88 13.07 4.52
CA LEU A 90 10.33 12.02 3.66
C LEU A 90 10.33 10.65 4.34
N THR A 91 10.17 10.65 5.65
CA THR A 91 10.02 9.43 6.44
C THR A 91 8.56 9.18 6.74
N PHE A 92 8.18 7.92 6.86
CA PHE A 92 6.82 7.55 7.19
C PHE A 92 6.77 6.38 8.17
N PHE A 93 5.66 6.27 8.88
CA PHE A 93 5.37 5.08 9.67
C PHE A 93 3.88 4.78 9.64
N LEU A 94 3.56 3.51 9.85
CA LEU A 94 2.19 2.98 9.80
C LEU A 94 1.86 2.30 11.11
N ASN A 95 0.64 2.52 11.62
CA ASN A 95 0.11 1.80 12.77
C ASN A 95 -1.34 1.36 12.53
N GLU A 96 -1.90 0.57 13.44
CA GLU A 96 -3.24 0.02 13.26
C GLU A 96 -4.37 1.03 13.47
N GLY A 97 -4.08 2.20 13.96
CA GLY A 97 -5.08 3.25 14.14
C GLY A 97 -4.93 3.99 15.47
N ASP A 98 -5.91 4.82 15.79
CA ASP A 98 -5.83 5.76 16.89
C ASP A 98 -5.65 5.13 18.27
N TYR A 99 -6.08 3.88 18.43
CA TYR A 99 -5.99 3.17 19.70
C TYR A 99 -4.71 2.36 19.86
N ASP A 100 -3.95 2.18 18.79
CA ASP A 100 -2.70 1.44 18.82
C ASP A 100 -1.62 2.29 18.18
N SER A 101 -0.75 2.84 19.00
CA SER A 101 0.35 3.70 18.57
C SER A 101 1.61 2.94 18.20
N ARG A 102 1.59 1.60 18.24
CA ARG A 102 2.75 0.80 17.83
C ARG A 102 3.03 0.98 16.36
N ILE A 103 4.28 1.26 16.07
CA ILE A 103 4.75 1.35 14.69
C ILE A 103 4.94 -0.05 14.15
N LEU A 104 4.14 -0.42 13.14
CA LEU A 104 4.20 -1.74 12.51
C LEU A 104 5.08 -1.73 11.27
N PHE A 105 5.08 -0.64 10.54
CA PHE A 105 5.92 -0.41 9.37
C PHE A 105 6.50 0.99 9.46
N TRP A 106 7.72 1.14 8.99
CA TRP A 106 8.35 2.46 8.87
C TRP A 106 9.26 2.47 7.66
N GLY A 107 9.52 3.65 7.14
CA GLY A 107 10.37 3.73 5.97
C GLY A 107 10.70 5.15 5.59
N LYS A 108 11.33 5.27 4.45
CA LYS A 108 11.77 6.54 3.90
C LYS A 108 11.51 6.57 2.40
N LEU A 109 10.94 7.67 1.94
CA LEU A 109 10.80 7.93 0.51
C LEU A 109 12.11 8.52 0.01
N SER A 110 12.73 7.83 -0.93
CA SER A 110 13.93 8.32 -1.61
C SER A 110 13.53 9.08 -2.87
N GLY A 111 14.37 9.94 -3.36
CA GLY A 111 14.19 10.51 -4.69
C GLY A 111 14.19 9.42 -5.76
N ASN A 112 13.78 9.77 -6.99
CA ASN A 112 13.75 8.85 -8.14
C ASN A 112 12.72 7.72 -8.02
N ASN A 113 11.58 8.01 -7.37
CA ASN A 113 10.46 7.07 -7.28
C ASN A 113 10.82 5.77 -6.56
N LYS A 114 11.68 5.86 -5.56
CA LYS A 114 12.09 4.74 -4.73
C LYS A 114 11.76 4.99 -3.26
N ALA A 115 11.55 3.93 -2.53
CA ALA A 115 11.33 3.97 -1.10
C ALA A 115 11.95 2.77 -0.43
N GLU A 116 12.17 2.88 0.87
CA GLU A 116 12.59 1.76 1.71
C GLU A 116 11.47 1.49 2.71
N LEU A 117 11.14 0.23 2.92
CA LEU A 117 10.13 -0.20 3.87
C LEU A 117 10.73 -1.21 4.83
N ASN A 118 10.46 -1.02 6.12
CA ASN A 118 10.95 -1.88 7.19
C ASN A 118 9.81 -2.34 8.07
N TRP A 119 9.91 -3.57 8.58
CA TRP A 119 9.02 -4.11 9.59
C TRP A 119 9.71 -5.26 10.30
N TYR A 120 9.12 -5.71 11.41
CA TYR A 120 9.58 -6.92 12.08
C TYR A 120 8.67 -8.09 11.75
N SER A 121 9.27 -9.21 11.37
CA SER A 121 8.59 -10.49 11.26
C SER A 121 9.09 -11.35 12.44
N GLY A 122 8.29 -11.40 13.52
CA GLY A 122 8.78 -11.92 14.77
C GLY A 122 9.91 -11.06 15.32
N GLU A 123 11.08 -11.62 15.48
CA GLU A 123 12.27 -10.91 15.93
C GLU A 123 13.18 -10.47 14.77
N GLU A 124 12.87 -10.89 13.56
CA GLU A 124 13.67 -10.59 12.38
C GLU A 124 13.27 -9.25 11.76
N LEU A 125 14.25 -8.39 11.56
CA LEU A 125 14.04 -7.14 10.84
C LEU A 125 13.99 -7.40 9.34
N MET A 126 12.87 -7.03 8.72
CA MET A 126 12.69 -7.09 7.28
C MET A 126 12.88 -5.71 6.69
N SER A 127 13.58 -5.66 5.57
CA SER A 127 13.80 -4.41 4.84
C SER A 127 13.67 -4.68 3.35
N VAL A 128 12.89 -3.86 2.67
CA VAL A 128 12.57 -4.05 1.25
C VAL A 128 12.66 -2.71 0.54
N ASP A 129 13.30 -2.72 -0.62
CA ASP A 129 13.29 -1.57 -1.52
C ASP A 129 12.03 -1.60 -2.38
N LEU A 130 11.35 -0.48 -2.41
CA LEU A 130 10.12 -0.31 -3.18
C LEU A 130 10.37 0.61 -4.37
N THR A 131 9.65 0.35 -5.45
CA THR A 131 9.58 1.25 -6.59
C THR A 131 8.13 1.64 -6.82
N ILE A 132 7.94 2.87 -7.31
CA ILE A 132 6.60 3.36 -7.57
C ILE A 132 6.10 2.91 -8.92
N LEU A 133 4.85 2.46 -8.96
CA LEU A 133 4.13 2.16 -10.18
C LEU A 133 2.88 3.03 -10.22
N THR A 134 2.62 3.65 -11.36
CA THR A 134 1.40 4.41 -11.55
C THR A 134 0.29 3.47 -12.01
N ILE A 135 -0.84 3.53 -11.32
CA ILE A 135 -2.02 2.74 -11.66
C ILE A 135 -2.86 3.54 -12.66
N GLU A 136 -3.05 2.99 -13.83
CA GLU A 136 -3.89 3.61 -14.86
C GLU A 136 -5.30 3.04 -14.86
#